data_cf4e9978e95666fbb7ab4ef43ffd1997
#
_entry.id   cf4e9978e95666fbb7ab4ef43ffd1997
#
_cell.length_a   1.000
_cell.length_b   1.000
_cell.length_c   1.000
_cell.angle_alpha   90.00
_cell.angle_beta   90.00
_cell.angle_gamma   90.00
#
_symmetry.space_group_name_H-M   'P 1'
#
loop_
_entity.id
_entity.type
_entity.pdbx_description
1 polymer ?
#
loop_
_entity_poly.entity_id
_entity_poly.type
_entity_poly.pdbx_seq_one_letter_code
_entity_poly.pdbx_strand_id
1 'polypeptide(L)'
;VNVITANITEYPIHFHDDIEVVYVLDGSVGLKNGYYSYVLNQGDIFIINDREIHSFYHTDQPNMVMMLQMDLSFFSKYYGNLKNSFFVTDMKDESDENLEALRGILGHIMLDILDKGYGYEYKVIEGTHNLLANLLANFQYFTMEDGKFVNEAKNIGNKVLAGRLNRITDYMYENY
;
A
#
# COMPACT_ATOMS: atom_id res chain seq x y z
N VAL A 1 2.03 12.57 -5.71
CA VAL A 1 0.92 11.61 -5.83
C VAL A 1 0.61 11.39 -7.29
N ASN A 2 0.56 10.16 -7.73
CA ASN A 2 0.17 9.76 -9.07
C ASN A 2 -0.96 8.75 -8.95
N VAL A 3 -2.05 8.94 -9.73
CA VAL A 3 -3.19 8.02 -9.73
C VAL A 3 -3.46 7.56 -11.15
N ILE A 4 -3.42 6.26 -11.33
CA ILE A 4 -3.62 5.59 -12.62
C ILE A 4 -4.81 4.65 -12.49
N THR A 5 -5.69 4.66 -13.48
CA THR A 5 -6.75 3.65 -13.63
C THR A 5 -6.55 2.95 -14.95
N ALA A 6 -6.43 1.63 -14.93
CA ALA A 6 -6.12 0.85 -16.11
C ALA A 6 -6.78 -0.54 -16.09
N ASN A 7 -7.00 -1.06 -17.29
CA ASN A 7 -7.21 -2.49 -17.52
C ASN A 7 -5.83 -3.10 -17.73
N ILE A 8 -5.45 -4.04 -16.88
CA ILE A 8 -4.13 -4.63 -16.88
C ILE A 8 -4.17 -5.94 -17.65
N THR A 9 -3.40 -6.01 -18.73
CA THR A 9 -3.10 -7.26 -19.42
C THR A 9 -1.81 -7.85 -18.88
N GLU A 10 -0.74 -7.05 -18.87
CA GLU A 10 0.54 -7.37 -18.31
C GLU A 10 1.27 -6.07 -17.97
N TYR A 11 1.89 -6.04 -16.79
CA TYR A 11 2.82 -4.98 -16.43
C TYR A 11 4.12 -5.63 -15.96
N PRO A 12 5.26 -5.33 -16.62
CA PRO A 12 6.50 -6.05 -16.39
C PRO A 12 7.03 -5.86 -14.98
N ILE A 13 7.94 -6.74 -14.58
CA ILE A 13 8.63 -6.66 -13.29
C ILE A 13 9.36 -5.33 -13.15
N HIS A 14 9.11 -4.62 -12.07
CA HIS A 14 9.69 -3.31 -11.77
C HIS A 14 9.67 -3.03 -10.27
N PHE A 15 10.23 -1.91 -9.88
CA PHE A 15 10.13 -1.32 -8.54
C PHE A 15 10.21 0.20 -8.63
N HIS A 16 9.78 0.90 -7.60
CA HIS A 16 9.86 2.36 -7.45
C HIS A 16 10.02 2.74 -5.98
N ASP A 17 10.38 4.00 -5.73
CA ASP A 17 10.58 4.53 -4.37
C ASP A 17 9.28 5.01 -3.70
N ASP A 18 8.16 4.93 -4.40
CA ASP A 18 6.83 5.30 -3.89
C ASP A 18 6.16 4.08 -3.23
N ILE A 19 5.33 4.33 -2.23
CA ILE A 19 4.32 3.34 -1.82
C ILE A 19 3.18 3.35 -2.84
N GLU A 20 2.67 2.17 -3.20
CA GLU A 20 1.55 2.03 -4.12
C GLU A 20 0.37 1.34 -3.44
N VAL A 21 -0.81 1.95 -3.54
CA VAL A 21 -2.06 1.32 -3.13
C VAL A 21 -2.81 0.87 -4.37
N VAL A 22 -2.98 -0.44 -4.48
CA VAL A 22 -3.71 -1.10 -5.56
C VAL A 22 -5.13 -1.37 -5.09
N TYR A 23 -6.13 -0.94 -5.85
CA TYR A 23 -7.53 -1.20 -5.57
C TYR A 23 -8.22 -1.77 -6.82
N VAL A 24 -8.77 -2.97 -6.72
CA VAL A 24 -9.48 -3.62 -7.82
C VAL A 24 -10.92 -3.10 -7.87
N LEU A 25 -11.22 -2.31 -8.89
CA LEU A 25 -12.53 -1.70 -9.10
C LEU A 25 -13.52 -2.69 -9.73
N ASP A 26 -13.02 -3.56 -10.62
CA ASP A 26 -13.84 -4.57 -11.31
C ASP A 26 -12.99 -5.79 -11.68
N GLY A 27 -13.60 -6.97 -11.68
CA GLY A 27 -13.01 -8.23 -12.08
C GLY A 27 -11.87 -8.72 -11.19
N SER A 28 -10.76 -9.14 -11.78
CA SER A 28 -9.60 -9.63 -11.03
C SER A 28 -8.28 -9.40 -11.75
N VAL A 29 -7.20 -9.24 -10.99
CA VAL A 29 -5.83 -9.07 -11.49
C VAL A 29 -4.86 -9.95 -10.70
N GLY A 30 -3.89 -10.52 -11.40
CA GLY A 30 -2.77 -11.21 -10.79
C GLY A 30 -1.67 -10.23 -10.40
N LEU A 31 -1.12 -10.38 -9.21
CA LEU A 31 0.00 -9.60 -8.68
C LEU A 31 1.11 -10.57 -8.24
N LYS A 32 2.34 -10.34 -8.71
CA LYS A 32 3.54 -10.90 -8.10
C LYS A 32 4.21 -9.79 -7.28
N ASN A 33 4.43 -10.05 -5.99
CA ASN A 33 5.17 -9.17 -5.10
C ASN A 33 6.29 -9.96 -4.43
N GLY A 34 7.54 -9.66 -4.81
CA GLY A 34 8.70 -10.48 -4.45
C GLY A 34 8.54 -11.93 -4.93
N TYR A 35 8.57 -12.86 -3.97
CA TYR A 35 8.43 -14.30 -4.24
C TYR A 35 6.98 -14.80 -4.18
N TYR A 36 6.03 -13.94 -3.85
CA TYR A 36 4.63 -14.32 -3.65
C TYR A 36 3.77 -13.93 -4.85
N SER A 37 2.75 -14.74 -5.12
CA SER A 37 1.75 -14.46 -6.15
C SER A 37 0.38 -14.39 -5.50
N TYR A 38 -0.37 -13.38 -5.90
CA TYR A 38 -1.72 -13.09 -5.41
C TYR A 38 -2.68 -13.02 -6.59
N VAL A 39 -3.93 -13.34 -6.36
CA VAL A 39 -5.05 -12.97 -7.22
C VAL A 39 -5.91 -12.03 -6.40
N LEU A 40 -6.00 -10.79 -6.85
CA LEU A 40 -6.81 -9.76 -6.25
C LEU A 40 -8.13 -9.69 -7.00
N ASN A 41 -9.23 -9.74 -6.28
CA ASN A 41 -10.59 -9.70 -6.82
C ASN A 41 -11.20 -8.32 -6.59
N GLN A 42 -12.34 -8.07 -7.23
CA GLN A 42 -13.09 -6.84 -7.04
C GLN A 42 -13.30 -6.51 -5.56
N GLY A 43 -12.95 -5.29 -5.18
CA GLY A 43 -13.01 -4.80 -3.81
C GLY A 43 -11.74 -5.02 -3.00
N ASP A 44 -10.80 -5.85 -3.49
CA ASP A 44 -9.52 -6.07 -2.80
C ASP A 44 -8.63 -4.84 -2.88
N ILE A 45 -7.93 -4.57 -1.78
CA ILE A 45 -6.90 -3.56 -1.66
C ILE A 45 -5.59 -4.24 -1.32
N PHE A 46 -4.51 -3.83 -1.97
CA PHE A 46 -3.16 -4.30 -1.69
C PHE A 46 -2.19 -3.12 -1.61
N ILE A 47 -1.27 -3.15 -0.65
CA ILE A 47 -0.25 -2.13 -0.50
C ILE A 47 1.09 -2.71 -0.93
N ILE A 48 1.75 -2.04 -1.88
CA ILE A 48 3.12 -2.34 -2.29
C ILE A 48 3.99 -1.26 -1.65
N ASN A 49 4.90 -1.66 -0.77
CA ASN A 49 5.81 -0.73 -0.11
C ASN A 49 6.89 -0.23 -1.08
N ASP A 50 7.60 0.84 -0.68
CA ASP A 50 8.70 1.36 -1.47
C ASP A 50 9.74 0.26 -1.75
N ARG A 51 10.29 0.25 -2.98
CA ARG A 51 11.30 -0.70 -3.46
C ARG A 51 10.91 -2.19 -3.46
N GLU A 52 9.65 -2.52 -3.21
CA GLU A 52 9.17 -3.89 -3.42
C GLU A 52 9.11 -4.20 -4.93
N ILE A 53 9.80 -5.29 -5.32
CA ILE A 53 9.80 -5.76 -6.71
C ILE A 53 8.47 -6.41 -7.01
N HIS A 54 7.74 -5.89 -7.99
CA HIS A 54 6.43 -6.39 -8.32
C HIS A 54 6.13 -6.38 -9.82
N SER A 55 5.08 -7.10 -10.21
CA SER A 55 4.54 -7.14 -11.57
C SER A 55 3.07 -7.53 -11.54
N PHE A 56 2.32 -7.13 -12.56
CA PHE A 56 0.92 -7.50 -12.71
C PHE A 56 0.72 -8.36 -13.96
N TYR A 57 -0.28 -9.24 -13.90
CA TYR A 57 -0.68 -10.06 -15.03
C TYR A 57 -2.21 -10.25 -15.04
N HIS A 58 -2.75 -10.49 -16.24
CA HIS A 58 -4.18 -10.74 -16.36
C HIS A 58 -4.55 -12.12 -15.79
N THR A 59 -5.77 -12.22 -15.32
CA THR A 59 -6.45 -13.47 -14.99
C THR A 59 -7.39 -13.84 -16.15
N ASP A 60 -8.19 -14.90 -15.99
CA ASP A 60 -9.25 -15.23 -16.96
C ASP A 60 -10.43 -14.26 -16.96
N GLN A 61 -10.42 -13.27 -16.04
CA GLN A 61 -11.45 -12.25 -15.92
C GLN A 61 -10.92 -10.89 -16.41
N PRO A 62 -11.78 -10.07 -17.06
CA PRO A 62 -11.45 -8.67 -17.27
C PRO A 62 -11.20 -7.98 -15.94
N ASN A 63 -10.48 -6.86 -15.96
CA ASN A 63 -10.20 -6.12 -14.75
C ASN A 63 -10.24 -4.61 -15.00
N MET A 64 -10.47 -3.86 -13.92
CA MET A 64 -10.20 -2.44 -13.83
C MET A 64 -9.55 -2.18 -12.47
N VAL A 65 -8.36 -1.62 -12.49
CA VAL A 65 -7.53 -1.41 -11.30
C VAL A 65 -7.19 0.06 -11.16
N MET A 66 -7.35 0.60 -9.96
CA MET A 66 -6.82 1.88 -9.55
C MET A 66 -5.50 1.64 -8.83
N MET A 67 -4.44 2.33 -9.27
CA MET A 67 -3.13 2.35 -8.63
C MET A 67 -2.84 3.79 -8.18
N LEU A 68 -2.61 3.98 -6.90
CA LEU A 68 -2.29 5.26 -6.29
C LEU A 68 -0.89 5.20 -5.72
N GLN A 69 0.04 5.93 -6.34
CA GLN A 69 1.44 6.03 -5.93
C GLN A 69 1.69 7.30 -5.12
N MET A 70 2.34 7.16 -3.97
CA MET A 70 2.62 8.24 -3.03
C MET A 70 4.09 8.26 -2.66
N ASP A 71 4.76 9.39 -2.91
CA ASP A 71 6.07 9.67 -2.32
C ASP A 71 5.90 9.98 -0.83
N LEU A 72 6.26 9.04 0.03
CA LEU A 72 6.15 9.22 1.48
C LEU A 72 7.05 10.35 2.01
N SER A 73 8.10 10.74 1.29
CA SER A 73 8.97 11.86 1.69
C SER A 73 8.20 13.19 1.69
N PHE A 74 7.27 13.36 0.77
CA PHE A 74 6.39 14.54 0.73
C PHE A 74 5.54 14.67 1.99
N PHE A 75 5.08 13.56 2.55
CA PHE A 75 4.21 13.51 3.72
C PHE A 75 4.97 13.49 5.05
N SER A 76 6.29 13.18 5.04
CA SER A 76 7.10 13.02 6.26
C SER A 76 7.12 14.25 7.16
N LYS A 77 6.97 15.46 6.62
CA LYS A 77 6.86 16.68 7.41
C LYS A 77 5.60 16.76 8.27
N TYR A 78 4.57 15.99 7.95
CA TYR A 78 3.29 15.96 8.69
C TYR A 78 3.17 14.76 9.63
N TYR A 79 3.78 13.63 9.26
CA TYR A 79 3.59 12.34 9.93
C TYR A 79 4.89 11.74 10.49
N GLY A 80 5.96 12.52 10.59
CA GLY A 80 7.24 12.06 11.11
C GLY A 80 8.03 11.20 10.13
N ASN A 81 8.62 10.11 10.60
CA ASN A 81 9.57 9.31 9.81
C ASN A 81 8.91 8.29 8.87
N LEU A 82 7.92 8.73 8.08
CA LEU A 82 7.16 7.87 7.17
C LEU A 82 8.01 7.17 6.11
N LYS A 83 9.09 7.81 5.68
CA LYS A 83 9.94 7.27 4.61
C LYS A 83 10.48 5.87 4.89
N ASN A 84 10.54 5.50 6.17
CA ASN A 84 11.02 4.20 6.61
C ASN A 84 9.87 3.32 7.14
N SER A 85 8.62 3.61 6.77
CA SER A 85 7.46 2.86 7.21
C SER A 85 7.09 1.80 6.19
N PHE A 86 6.84 0.58 6.67
CA PHE A 86 6.44 -0.58 5.87
C PHE A 86 5.10 -1.08 6.37
N PHE A 87 4.08 -0.98 5.53
CA PHE A 87 2.75 -1.49 5.82
C PHE A 87 2.68 -3.00 5.59
N VAL A 88 1.89 -3.68 6.41
CA VAL A 88 1.57 -5.10 6.18
C VAL A 88 0.61 -5.21 5.01
N THR A 89 0.98 -6.01 4.03
CA THR A 89 0.28 -6.09 2.73
C THR A 89 -0.84 -7.12 2.72
N ASP A 90 -0.82 -8.12 3.60
CA ASP A 90 -1.90 -9.10 3.72
C ASP A 90 -3.06 -8.52 4.52
N MET A 91 -4.07 -8.06 3.80
CA MET A 91 -5.27 -7.42 4.37
C MET A 91 -6.36 -8.41 4.79
N LYS A 92 -6.10 -9.72 4.72
CA LYS A 92 -7.13 -10.75 4.98
C LYS A 92 -7.61 -10.79 6.43
N ASP A 93 -6.76 -10.38 7.36
CA ASP A 93 -7.07 -10.35 8.79
C ASP A 93 -7.60 -8.98 9.25
N GLU A 94 -7.76 -8.02 8.32
CA GLU A 94 -8.28 -6.71 8.64
C GLU A 94 -9.81 -6.73 8.83
N SER A 95 -10.31 -5.83 9.69
CA SER A 95 -11.74 -5.70 9.89
C SER A 95 -12.43 -5.15 8.64
N ASP A 96 -13.65 -5.64 8.36
CA ASP A 96 -14.46 -5.14 7.25
C ASP A 96 -14.69 -3.63 7.34
N GLU A 97 -14.82 -3.08 8.56
CA GLU A 97 -15.00 -1.64 8.80
C GLU A 97 -13.78 -0.82 8.34
N ASN A 98 -12.56 -1.29 8.63
CA ASN A 98 -11.34 -0.62 8.19
C ASN A 98 -11.20 -0.67 6.65
N LEU A 99 -11.50 -1.81 6.04
CA LEU A 99 -11.45 -1.97 4.59
C LEU A 99 -12.51 -1.11 3.89
N GLU A 100 -13.73 -1.03 4.42
CA GLU A 100 -14.79 -0.15 3.89
C GLU A 100 -14.39 1.33 4.00
N ALA A 101 -13.75 1.75 5.09
CA ALA A 101 -13.23 3.09 5.22
C ALA A 101 -12.18 3.41 4.14
N LEU A 102 -11.25 2.48 3.87
CA LEU A 102 -10.27 2.63 2.79
C LEU A 102 -10.94 2.71 1.41
N ARG A 103 -11.87 1.81 1.11
CA ARG A 103 -12.64 1.82 -0.16
C ARG A 103 -13.36 3.14 -0.36
N GLY A 104 -13.96 3.67 0.71
CA GLY A 104 -14.62 4.97 0.69
C GLY A 104 -13.66 6.11 0.34
N ILE A 105 -12.49 6.15 0.97
CA ILE A 105 -11.46 7.18 0.71
C ILE A 105 -10.95 7.06 -0.74
N LEU A 106 -10.59 5.86 -1.19
CA LEU A 106 -10.11 5.61 -2.55
C LEU A 106 -11.17 5.95 -3.61
N GLY A 107 -12.44 5.62 -3.32
CA GLY A 107 -13.57 5.98 -4.17
C GLY A 107 -13.75 7.49 -4.31
N HIS A 108 -13.60 8.27 -3.24
CA HIS A 108 -13.66 9.74 -3.29
C HIS A 108 -12.50 10.32 -4.12
N ILE A 109 -11.27 9.84 -3.92
CA ILE A 109 -10.11 10.25 -4.74
C ILE A 109 -10.39 9.98 -6.22
N MET A 110 -10.94 8.81 -6.54
CA MET A 110 -11.31 8.44 -7.90
C MET A 110 -12.35 9.39 -8.51
N LEU A 111 -13.40 9.72 -7.75
CA LEU A 111 -14.44 10.65 -8.20
C LEU A 111 -13.87 12.04 -8.48
N ASP A 112 -13.00 12.56 -7.62
CA ASP A 112 -12.35 13.86 -7.82
C ASP A 112 -11.50 13.89 -9.10
N ILE A 113 -10.81 12.78 -9.41
CA ILE A 113 -10.00 12.64 -10.63
C ILE A 113 -10.89 12.57 -11.89
N LEU A 114 -12.03 11.90 -11.80
CA LEU A 114 -12.96 11.78 -12.93
C LEU A 114 -13.70 13.10 -13.22
N ASP A 115 -14.15 13.79 -12.17
CA ASP A 115 -14.89 15.06 -12.30
C ASP A 115 -13.98 16.20 -12.79
N LYS A 116 -12.70 16.21 -12.37
CA LYS A 116 -11.72 17.28 -12.69
C LYS A 116 -12.27 18.69 -12.47
N GLY A 117 -13.15 18.85 -11.49
CA GLY A 117 -13.71 20.14 -11.12
C GLY A 117 -12.61 21.11 -10.64
N TYR A 118 -12.97 22.38 -10.49
CA TYR A 118 -12.01 23.39 -10.01
C TYR A 118 -11.35 22.97 -8.69
N GLY A 119 -10.00 22.94 -8.66
CA GLY A 119 -9.21 22.56 -7.50
C GLY A 119 -9.18 21.05 -7.20
N TYR A 120 -9.50 20.19 -8.17
CA TYR A 120 -9.50 18.74 -7.97
C TYR A 120 -8.15 18.20 -7.47
N GLU A 121 -7.01 18.79 -7.91
CA GLU A 121 -5.69 18.38 -7.43
C GLU A 121 -5.55 18.55 -5.90
N TYR A 122 -6.10 19.62 -5.34
CA TYR A 122 -6.11 19.82 -3.87
C TYR A 122 -6.97 18.78 -3.16
N LYS A 123 -8.11 18.41 -3.73
CA LYS A 123 -8.97 17.36 -3.18
C LYS A 123 -8.30 16.00 -3.22
N VAL A 124 -7.59 15.69 -4.31
CA VAL A 124 -6.80 14.46 -4.42
C VAL A 124 -5.69 14.42 -3.35
N ILE A 125 -4.98 15.54 -3.12
CA ILE A 125 -3.99 15.63 -2.05
C ILE A 125 -4.63 15.48 -0.67
N GLU A 126 -5.78 16.11 -0.42
CA GLU A 126 -6.56 15.96 0.81
C GLU A 126 -6.98 14.50 1.03
N GLY A 127 -7.55 13.86 0.01
CA GLY A 127 -7.92 12.45 0.04
C GLY A 127 -6.72 11.54 0.33
N THR A 128 -5.56 11.86 -0.25
CA THR A 128 -4.32 11.12 0.00
C THR A 128 -3.82 11.29 1.44
N HIS A 129 -3.94 12.49 2.03
CA HIS A 129 -3.68 12.70 3.45
C HIS A 129 -4.63 11.89 4.34
N ASN A 130 -5.92 11.85 4.00
CA ASN A 130 -6.91 11.05 4.71
C ASN A 130 -6.62 9.55 4.61
N LEU A 131 -6.23 9.06 3.42
CA LEU A 131 -5.81 7.69 3.21
C LEU A 131 -4.63 7.33 4.12
N LEU A 132 -3.59 8.16 4.11
CA LEU A 132 -2.38 7.92 4.90
C LEU A 132 -2.65 7.98 6.40
N ALA A 133 -3.45 8.95 6.86
CA ALA A 133 -3.88 9.05 8.26
C ALA A 133 -4.67 7.81 8.70
N ASN A 134 -5.55 7.30 7.84
CA ASN A 134 -6.32 6.09 8.11
C ASN A 134 -5.42 4.85 8.18
N LEU A 135 -4.49 4.70 7.24
CA LEU A 135 -3.51 3.60 7.25
C LEU A 135 -2.69 3.60 8.54
N LEU A 136 -2.15 4.75 8.94
CA LEU A 136 -1.34 4.87 10.15
C LEU A 136 -2.13 4.64 11.45
N ALA A 137 -3.42 4.99 11.47
CA ALA A 137 -4.25 4.84 12.64
C ALA A 137 -4.77 3.42 12.85
N ASN A 138 -5.12 2.73 11.76
CA ASN A 138 -5.95 1.52 11.81
C ASN A 138 -5.25 0.28 11.28
N PHE A 139 -4.17 0.42 10.49
CA PHE A 139 -3.48 -0.71 9.88
C PHE A 139 -2.12 -0.97 10.51
N GLN A 140 -1.65 -2.18 10.37
CA GLN A 140 -0.36 -2.59 10.88
C GLN A 140 0.77 -2.09 9.99
N TYR A 141 1.77 -1.44 10.59
CA TYR A 141 2.98 -1.04 9.91
C TYR A 141 4.20 -1.12 10.85
N PHE A 142 5.38 -1.10 10.26
CA PHE A 142 6.67 -1.08 10.95
C PHE A 142 7.48 0.10 10.47
N THR A 143 8.28 0.68 11.35
CA THR A 143 9.32 1.64 10.96
C THR A 143 10.69 0.99 11.05
N MET A 144 11.61 1.42 10.20
CA MET A 144 13.01 1.01 10.27
C MET A 144 13.84 2.13 10.92
N GLU A 145 14.44 1.84 12.07
CA GLU A 145 15.35 2.73 12.77
C GLU A 145 16.67 2.01 13.00
N ASP A 146 17.78 2.64 12.61
CA ASP A 146 19.13 2.10 12.73
C ASP A 146 19.29 0.65 12.23
N GLY A 147 18.63 0.33 11.09
CA GLY A 147 18.64 -0.99 10.47
C GLY A 147 17.78 -2.05 11.17
N LYS A 148 16.95 -1.66 12.14
CA LYS A 148 16.04 -2.55 12.86
C LYS A 148 14.58 -2.15 12.66
N PHE A 149 13.73 -3.16 12.52
CA PHE A 149 12.29 -2.93 12.50
C PHE A 149 11.79 -2.62 13.92
N VAL A 150 11.20 -1.45 14.07
CA VAL A 150 10.52 -1.00 15.29
C VAL A 150 9.03 -0.99 15.00
N ASN A 151 8.25 -1.57 15.87
CA ASN A 151 6.81 -1.58 15.73
C ASN A 151 6.21 -0.37 16.43
N GLU A 152 5.57 0.51 15.70
CA GLU A 152 4.86 1.66 16.24
C GLU A 152 3.38 1.37 16.55
N ALA A 153 2.85 0.24 16.09
CA ALA A 153 1.45 -0.09 16.31
C ALA A 153 1.17 -0.47 17.77
N LYS A 154 0.09 0.04 18.31
CA LYS A 154 -0.41 -0.16 19.68
C LYS A 154 -0.76 -1.62 20.04
N ASN A 155 -0.54 -2.58 19.18
CA ASN A 155 -1.01 -3.95 19.31
C ASN A 155 0.11 -4.93 19.73
N ILE A 156 -0.11 -5.70 20.82
CA ILE A 156 0.86 -6.60 21.44
C ILE A 156 1.34 -7.72 20.50
N GLY A 157 0.49 -8.19 19.58
CA GLY A 157 0.85 -9.19 18.55
C GLY A 157 1.99 -8.75 17.64
N ASN A 158 2.12 -7.48 17.42
CA ASN A 158 3.08 -6.86 16.52
C ASN A 158 4.52 -6.85 17.07
N LYS A 159 4.70 -6.80 18.40
CA LYS A 159 6.03 -6.90 19.03
C LYS A 159 6.69 -8.25 18.76
N VAL A 160 5.91 -9.32 18.68
CA VAL A 160 6.40 -10.67 18.38
C VAL A 160 6.86 -10.75 16.92
N LEU A 161 6.12 -10.14 16.00
CA LEU A 161 6.47 -10.15 14.58
C LEU A 161 7.70 -9.27 14.30
N ALA A 162 7.78 -8.06 14.87
CA ALA A 162 8.98 -7.22 14.80
C ALA A 162 10.22 -7.95 15.34
N GLY A 163 10.09 -8.64 16.47
CA GLY A 163 11.18 -9.45 17.02
C GLY A 163 11.59 -10.65 16.15
N ARG A 164 10.66 -11.20 15.32
CA ARG A 164 10.99 -12.24 14.33
C ARG A 164 11.71 -11.65 13.12
N LEU A 165 11.24 -10.54 12.59
CA LEU A 165 11.86 -9.83 11.47
C LEU A 165 13.28 -9.38 11.83
N ASN A 166 13.48 -8.78 13.00
CA ASN A 166 14.81 -8.38 13.46
C ASN A 166 15.78 -9.57 13.56
N ARG A 167 15.34 -10.74 14.07
CA ARG A 167 16.18 -11.94 14.10
C ARG A 167 16.57 -12.44 12.71
N ILE A 168 15.67 -12.33 11.72
CA ILE A 168 15.98 -12.70 10.34
C ILE A 168 16.99 -11.71 9.76
N THR A 169 16.82 -10.43 10.00
CA THR A 169 17.72 -9.37 9.56
C THR A 169 19.10 -9.54 10.18
N ASP A 170 19.17 -9.73 11.50
CA ASP A 170 20.44 -9.97 12.21
C ASP A 170 21.16 -11.22 11.65
N TYR A 171 20.43 -12.32 11.43
CA TYR A 171 20.99 -13.54 10.82
C TYR A 171 21.56 -13.29 9.42
N MET A 172 20.86 -12.49 8.58
CA MET A 172 21.34 -12.15 7.25
C MET A 172 22.63 -11.32 7.30
N TYR A 173 22.69 -10.32 8.17
CA TYR A 173 23.90 -9.49 8.34
C TYR A 173 25.11 -10.25 8.89
N GLU A 174 24.89 -11.28 9.72
CA GLU A 174 25.96 -12.09 10.30
C GLU A 174 26.51 -13.17 9.34
N ASN A 175 25.76 -13.55 8.32
CA ASN A 175 26.07 -14.72 7.48
C ASN A 175 26.27 -14.39 5.98
N TYR A 176 26.04 -13.14 5.56
CA TYR A 176 26.22 -12.66 4.18
C TYR A 176 26.85 -11.26 4.14
#